data_88792e9511760958dba05b44f3f827e3
#
_entry.id   88792e9511760958dba05b44f3f827e3
#
_cell.length_a   1.000
_cell.length_b   1.000
_cell.length_c   1.000
_cell.angle_alpha   90.00
_cell.angle_beta   90.00
_cell.angle_gamma   90.00
#
_symmetry.space_group_name_H-M   'P 1'
#
loop_
_entity.id
_entity.type
_entity.pdbx_description
1 polymer ?
#
loop_
_entity_poly.entity_id
_entity_poly.type
_entity_poly.pdbx_seq_one_letter_code
_entity_poly.pdbx_strand_id
1 'polypeptide(L)'
;MISKNHLNNQKIAGNLFFSPVDWAMQLSETRKDFKMISARNHFHGNVKEIRKGAVNGIVKLETPGGNTVSSTISMEAIEDLKLAEGKKACIFVKATEVMLANENLKISARNQWKGTVKEIQEGAVNAIVKLEIEEGVTITSTISLEAVKDLGLTVGAKAVAIVKSTSVMLGEE
;
A
#
# COMPACT_ATOMS: atom_id res chain seq x y z
N MET A 1 -18.83 -18.92 62.83
CA MET A 1 -18.74 -17.45 62.92
C MET A 1 -17.67 -16.99 61.97
N ILE A 2 -18.06 -16.51 60.88
CA ILE A 2 -17.73 -15.39 60.01
C ILE A 2 -16.34 -14.80 60.20
N SER A 3 -15.48 -14.95 59.20
CA SER A 3 -14.38 -14.02 58.95
C SER A 3 -14.32 -13.64 57.48
N LYS A 4 -14.26 -12.34 57.22
CA LYS A 4 -14.32 -11.68 55.93
C LYS A 4 -12.96 -11.73 55.21
N ASN A 5 -13.00 -12.11 53.98
CA ASN A 5 -11.88 -11.98 53.01
C ASN A 5 -11.64 -10.56 52.61
N HIS A 6 -10.39 -10.14 52.67
CA HIS A 6 -9.85 -8.94 52.00
C HIS A 6 -9.35 -9.30 50.62
N LEU A 7 -9.98 -8.69 49.66
CA LEU A 7 -9.53 -8.74 48.27
C LEU A 7 -8.33 -7.80 48.04
N ASN A 8 -7.19 -8.35 47.75
CA ASN A 8 -6.03 -7.59 47.28
C ASN A 8 -6.10 -7.41 45.78
N ASN A 9 -6.28 -6.20 45.33
CA ASN A 9 -6.12 -5.76 43.95
C ASN A 9 -4.61 -5.76 43.60
N GLN A 10 -4.12 -6.77 42.92
CA GLN A 10 -2.85 -6.69 42.21
C GLN A 10 -3.11 -6.49 40.72
N LYS A 11 -2.75 -5.32 40.22
CA LYS A 11 -2.60 -5.02 38.80
C LYS A 11 -1.53 -5.93 38.22
N ILE A 12 -1.91 -6.89 37.41
CA ILE A 12 -0.99 -7.66 36.57
C ILE A 12 -0.90 -6.93 35.23
N ALA A 13 0.23 -6.28 34.98
CA ALA A 13 0.63 -5.86 33.65
C ALA A 13 0.91 -7.13 32.82
N GLY A 14 -0.10 -7.61 32.12
CA GLY A 14 0.05 -8.75 31.23
C GLY A 14 0.71 -8.34 29.93
N ASN A 15 1.95 -8.75 29.72
CA ASN A 15 2.54 -8.82 28.39
C ASN A 15 1.68 -9.78 27.56
N LEU A 16 0.92 -9.24 26.62
CA LEU A 16 0.25 -10.01 25.57
C LEU A 16 1.33 -10.56 24.63
N PHE A 17 1.86 -11.73 24.95
CA PHE A 17 2.58 -12.57 23.99
C PHE A 17 1.56 -13.12 23.00
N PHE A 18 1.40 -12.48 21.85
CA PHE A 18 0.68 -13.08 20.73
C PHE A 18 1.49 -14.25 20.19
N SER A 19 0.88 -15.43 20.14
CA SER A 19 1.52 -16.59 19.52
C SER A 19 1.63 -16.38 18.00
N PRO A 20 2.60 -17.04 17.32
CA PRO A 20 2.70 -16.99 15.87
C PRO A 20 1.40 -17.42 15.14
N VAL A 21 0.51 -18.12 15.81
CA VAL A 21 -0.79 -18.57 15.28
C VAL A 21 -1.83 -17.44 15.34
N ASP A 22 -1.78 -16.58 16.37
CA ASP A 22 -2.76 -15.52 16.57
C ASP A 22 -2.60 -14.41 15.53
N TRP A 23 -1.35 -14.04 15.19
CA TRP A 23 -1.12 -13.05 14.12
C TRP A 23 -1.43 -13.62 12.73
N ALA A 24 -1.16 -14.92 12.49
CA ALA A 24 -1.53 -15.59 11.25
C ALA A 24 -3.06 -15.69 11.07
N MET A 25 -3.81 -15.91 12.16
CA MET A 25 -5.28 -15.87 12.17
C MET A 25 -5.81 -14.44 11.93
N GLN A 26 -5.22 -13.44 12.54
CA GLN A 26 -5.60 -12.03 12.33
C GLN A 26 -5.31 -11.58 10.90
N LEU A 27 -4.21 -12.04 10.27
CA LEU A 27 -3.93 -11.83 8.85
C LEU A 27 -4.90 -12.61 7.94
N SER A 28 -5.44 -13.76 8.40
CA SER A 28 -6.41 -14.52 7.62
C SER A 28 -7.80 -13.88 7.66
N GLU A 29 -8.16 -13.20 8.74
CA GLU A 29 -9.43 -12.47 8.84
C GLU A 29 -9.42 -11.19 8.00
N THR A 30 -8.31 -10.44 7.96
CA THR A 30 -8.17 -9.27 7.09
C THR A 30 -8.07 -9.62 5.61
N ARG A 31 -7.75 -10.89 5.26
CA ARG A 31 -7.76 -11.37 3.86
C ARG A 31 -9.13 -11.82 3.35
N LYS A 32 -10.12 -12.01 4.20
CA LYS A 32 -11.43 -12.54 3.79
C LYS A 32 -12.30 -11.56 3.01
N ASP A 33 -12.00 -10.26 3.07
CA ASP A 33 -12.85 -9.23 2.46
C ASP A 33 -12.38 -8.77 1.08
N PHE A 34 -11.20 -9.19 0.61
CA PHE A 34 -10.76 -8.89 -0.74
C PHE A 34 -11.08 -10.02 -1.71
N LYS A 35 -11.94 -9.77 -2.69
CA LYS A 35 -12.06 -10.62 -3.87
C LYS A 35 -10.65 -10.80 -4.45
N MET A 36 -10.28 -12.07 -4.76
CA MET A 36 -8.93 -12.41 -5.22
C MET A 36 -8.59 -11.63 -6.49
N ILE A 37 -7.62 -10.71 -6.39
CA ILE A 37 -7.06 -9.95 -7.51
C ILE A 37 -5.56 -10.19 -7.61
N SER A 38 -5.02 -10.27 -8.82
CA SER A 38 -3.60 -10.52 -9.07
C SER A 38 -2.69 -9.29 -8.84
N ALA A 39 -3.23 -8.13 -8.55
CA ALA A 39 -2.45 -6.95 -8.17
C ALA A 39 -1.80 -7.17 -6.80
N ARG A 40 -0.46 -7.08 -6.73
CA ARG A 40 0.28 -7.29 -5.48
C ARG A 40 0.26 -6.08 -4.56
N ASN A 41 0.07 -4.90 -5.13
CA ASN A 41 -0.05 -3.67 -4.37
C ASN A 41 -1.53 -3.33 -4.20
N HIS A 42 -2.00 -3.40 -2.98
CA HIS A 42 -3.33 -2.95 -2.60
C HIS A 42 -3.25 -2.25 -1.24
N PHE A 43 -3.85 -1.11 -1.16
CA PHE A 43 -3.95 -0.29 0.06
C PHE A 43 -5.16 0.63 -0.03
N HIS A 44 -5.45 1.38 1.00
CA HIS A 44 -6.61 2.24 1.06
C HIS A 44 -6.21 3.71 1.04
N GLY A 45 -7.12 4.55 0.58
CA GLY A 45 -6.99 5.99 0.65
C GLY A 45 -8.35 6.67 0.68
N ASN A 46 -8.38 7.88 1.22
CA ASN A 46 -9.56 8.73 1.19
C ASN A 46 -9.50 9.65 -0.03
N VAL A 47 -10.58 9.70 -0.79
CA VAL A 47 -10.70 10.61 -1.94
C VAL A 47 -10.64 12.06 -1.46
N LYS A 48 -9.70 12.84 -1.95
CA LYS A 48 -9.50 14.26 -1.62
C LYS A 48 -10.01 15.19 -2.69
N GLU A 49 -9.93 14.79 -3.95
CA GLU A 49 -10.30 15.63 -5.09
C GLU A 49 -10.69 14.75 -6.28
N ILE A 50 -11.73 15.13 -6.99
CA ILE A 50 -12.12 14.54 -8.26
C ILE A 50 -12.19 15.65 -9.32
N ARG A 51 -11.27 15.59 -10.28
CA ARG A 51 -11.32 16.46 -11.47
C ARG A 51 -11.97 15.73 -12.62
N LYS A 52 -13.18 16.13 -12.96
CA LYS A 52 -13.98 15.54 -14.05
C LYS A 52 -13.53 16.09 -15.39
N GLY A 53 -13.29 15.22 -16.36
CA GLY A 53 -13.12 15.54 -17.76
C GLY A 53 -14.30 15.02 -18.58
N ALA A 54 -14.23 15.12 -19.90
CA ALA A 54 -15.32 14.65 -20.78
C ALA A 54 -15.41 13.12 -20.85
N VAL A 55 -14.26 12.42 -20.81
CA VAL A 55 -14.18 10.95 -20.95
C VAL A 55 -13.54 10.32 -19.71
N ASN A 56 -12.47 10.92 -19.21
CA ASN A 56 -11.73 10.46 -18.05
C ASN A 56 -11.74 11.51 -16.95
N GLY A 57 -11.61 11.06 -15.70
CA GLY A 57 -11.39 11.91 -14.55
C GLY A 57 -10.08 11.58 -13.85
N ILE A 58 -9.59 12.53 -13.09
CA ILE A 58 -8.44 12.34 -12.19
C ILE A 58 -8.97 12.32 -10.77
N VAL A 59 -8.76 11.21 -10.09
CA VAL A 59 -9.09 11.04 -8.68
C VAL A 59 -7.80 11.12 -7.87
N LYS A 60 -7.75 12.01 -6.90
CA LYS A 60 -6.66 12.08 -5.94
C LYS A 60 -7.12 11.51 -4.61
N LEU A 61 -6.33 10.59 -4.07
CA LEU A 61 -6.54 9.99 -2.77
C LEU A 61 -5.37 10.31 -1.86
N GLU A 62 -5.62 10.29 -0.57
CA GLU A 62 -4.60 10.39 0.48
C GLU A 62 -4.61 9.12 1.30
N THR A 63 -3.43 8.50 1.43
CA THR A 63 -3.24 7.32 2.30
C THR A 63 -3.21 7.74 3.77
N PRO A 64 -3.40 6.81 4.73
CA PRO A 64 -3.29 7.11 6.15
C PRO A 64 -1.96 7.74 6.57
N GLY A 65 -0.85 7.40 5.90
CA GLY A 65 0.47 7.99 6.13
C GLY A 65 0.72 9.32 5.40
N GLY A 66 -0.30 9.87 4.71
CA GLY A 66 -0.23 11.19 4.08
C GLY A 66 0.32 11.20 2.65
N ASN A 67 0.63 10.04 2.06
CA ASN A 67 1.01 9.99 0.65
C ASN A 67 -0.20 10.29 -0.25
N THR A 68 0.04 11.09 -1.28
CA THR A 68 -0.97 11.34 -2.32
C THR A 68 -0.86 10.31 -3.43
N VAL A 69 -2.01 9.76 -3.83
CA VAL A 69 -2.15 8.85 -4.95
C VAL A 69 -3.07 9.48 -5.99
N SER A 70 -2.59 9.58 -7.23
CA SER A 70 -3.37 10.06 -8.37
C SER A 70 -3.74 8.89 -9.27
N SER A 71 -5.02 8.72 -9.54
CA SER A 71 -5.56 7.75 -10.50
C SER A 71 -6.28 8.47 -11.62
N THR A 72 -6.09 8.00 -12.86
CA THR A 72 -6.83 8.48 -14.03
C THR A 72 -7.68 7.34 -14.55
N ILE A 73 -9.00 7.44 -14.39
CA ILE A 73 -9.99 6.43 -14.76
C ILE A 73 -11.13 7.05 -15.59
N SER A 74 -11.95 6.23 -16.22
CA SER A 74 -13.09 6.71 -16.99
C SER A 74 -14.12 7.40 -16.08
N MET A 75 -14.90 8.31 -16.66
CA MET A 75 -16.02 8.93 -15.95
C MET A 75 -17.06 7.90 -15.53
N GLU A 76 -17.30 6.88 -16.38
CA GLU A 76 -18.17 5.76 -16.08
C GLU A 76 -17.70 5.01 -14.81
N ALA A 77 -16.40 4.70 -14.70
CA ALA A 77 -15.85 4.05 -13.49
C ALA A 77 -15.99 4.92 -12.23
N ILE A 78 -15.88 6.25 -12.35
CA ILE A 78 -16.10 7.16 -11.21
C ILE A 78 -17.55 7.08 -10.73
N GLU A 79 -18.50 6.98 -11.67
CA GLU A 79 -19.95 6.90 -11.39
C GLU A 79 -20.31 5.52 -10.81
N ASP A 80 -19.84 4.43 -11.43
CA ASP A 80 -20.11 3.05 -11.00
C ASP A 80 -19.59 2.78 -9.58
N LEU A 81 -18.38 3.24 -9.29
CA LEU A 81 -17.78 3.16 -7.96
C LEU A 81 -18.31 4.23 -6.99
N LYS A 82 -19.22 5.09 -7.44
CA LYS A 82 -19.82 6.18 -6.64
C LYS A 82 -18.75 6.98 -5.88
N LEU A 83 -17.62 7.28 -6.54
CA LEU A 83 -16.52 8.00 -5.91
C LEU A 83 -16.94 9.44 -5.63
N ALA A 84 -16.67 9.87 -4.40
CA ALA A 84 -16.92 11.23 -3.93
C ALA A 84 -15.83 11.65 -2.95
N GLU A 85 -15.61 12.96 -2.80
CA GLU A 85 -14.68 13.48 -1.82
C GLU A 85 -15.05 13.00 -0.41
N GLY A 86 -14.04 12.59 0.35
CA GLY A 86 -14.18 11.97 1.67
C GLY A 86 -14.47 10.47 1.65
N LYS A 87 -14.87 9.88 0.50
CA LYS A 87 -15.11 8.43 0.42
C LYS A 87 -13.78 7.67 0.49
N LYS A 88 -13.77 6.57 1.24
CA LYS A 88 -12.67 5.61 1.26
C LYS A 88 -12.74 4.72 0.02
N ALA A 89 -11.60 4.44 -0.58
CA ALA A 89 -11.49 3.55 -1.73
C ALA A 89 -10.24 2.68 -1.65
N CYS A 90 -10.33 1.50 -2.25
CA CYS A 90 -9.19 0.59 -2.46
C CYS A 90 -8.37 1.06 -3.65
N ILE A 91 -7.06 0.97 -3.52
CA ILE A 91 -6.07 1.31 -4.53
C ILE A 91 -5.32 0.04 -4.92
N PHE A 92 -5.28 -0.25 -6.22
CA PHE A 92 -4.60 -1.43 -6.76
C PHE A 92 -3.58 -1.03 -7.81
N VAL A 93 -2.38 -1.61 -7.72
CA VAL A 93 -1.32 -1.42 -8.71
C VAL A 93 -0.63 -2.76 -8.97
N LYS A 94 -0.44 -3.12 -10.24
CA LYS A 94 0.37 -4.28 -10.60
C LYS A 94 1.84 -4.02 -10.27
N ALA A 95 2.55 -5.02 -9.74
CA ALA A 95 3.97 -4.89 -9.42
C ALA A 95 4.84 -4.58 -10.65
N THR A 96 4.42 -5.01 -11.84
CA THR A 96 5.09 -4.72 -13.11
C THR A 96 4.88 -3.29 -13.62
N GLU A 97 3.91 -2.56 -13.05
CA GLU A 97 3.63 -1.15 -13.36
C GLU A 97 4.35 -0.17 -12.40
N VAL A 98 5.05 -0.71 -11.42
CA VAL A 98 5.85 0.07 -10.48
C VAL A 98 7.28 0.12 -10.97
N MET A 99 7.71 1.29 -11.42
CA MET A 99 9.10 1.59 -11.73
C MET A 99 9.83 2.01 -10.46
N LEU A 100 11.14 1.81 -10.41
CA LEU A 100 12.00 2.29 -9.32
C LEU A 100 13.04 3.26 -9.86
N ALA A 101 13.38 4.24 -9.04
CA ALA A 101 14.47 5.18 -9.28
C ALA A 101 15.24 5.44 -7.97
N ASN A 102 16.46 5.92 -8.06
CA ASN A 102 17.26 6.32 -6.89
C ASN A 102 16.92 7.73 -6.39
N GLU A 103 16.25 8.54 -7.21
CA GLU A 103 15.81 9.89 -6.85
C GLU A 103 14.50 10.27 -7.57
N ASN A 104 13.88 11.36 -7.16
CA ASN A 104 12.69 11.89 -7.84
C ASN A 104 13.06 12.40 -9.22
N LEU A 105 12.26 12.03 -10.21
CA LEU A 105 12.45 12.41 -11.60
C LEU A 105 11.42 13.45 -12.03
N LYS A 106 11.84 14.38 -12.88
CA LYS A 106 10.94 15.35 -13.52
C LYS A 106 10.31 14.73 -14.77
N ILE A 107 9.31 13.88 -14.55
CA ILE A 107 8.61 13.12 -15.61
C ILE A 107 7.09 13.27 -15.48
N SER A 108 6.35 12.76 -16.47
CA SER A 108 4.89 12.83 -16.50
C SER A 108 4.18 11.85 -15.56
N ALA A 109 4.88 10.89 -14.93
CA ALA A 109 4.30 10.02 -13.91
C ALA A 109 3.98 10.83 -12.64
N ARG A 110 2.71 10.82 -12.24
CA ARG A 110 2.22 11.68 -11.15
C ARG A 110 2.48 11.12 -9.77
N ASN A 111 2.62 9.79 -9.67
CA ASN A 111 2.87 9.11 -8.41
C ASN A 111 4.35 8.83 -8.28
N GLN A 112 4.99 9.45 -7.31
CA GLN A 112 6.39 9.25 -6.95
C GLN A 112 6.49 9.23 -5.43
N TRP A 113 6.73 8.06 -4.85
CA TRP A 113 6.80 7.87 -3.39
C TRP A 113 8.20 7.46 -2.98
N LYS A 114 8.81 8.27 -2.13
CA LYS A 114 10.10 7.94 -1.53
C LYS A 114 9.92 6.84 -0.50
N GLY A 115 10.86 5.91 -0.45
CA GLY A 115 10.81 4.82 0.52
C GLY A 115 12.17 4.21 0.79
N THR A 116 12.13 3.13 1.56
CA THR A 116 13.31 2.34 1.93
C THR A 116 13.11 0.91 1.45
N VAL A 117 14.09 0.37 0.74
CA VAL A 117 14.07 -1.03 0.30
C VAL A 117 14.11 -1.95 1.52
N LYS A 118 13.09 -2.79 1.68
CA LYS A 118 12.99 -3.75 2.78
C LYS A 118 13.39 -5.17 2.37
N GLU A 119 13.15 -5.51 1.12
CA GLU A 119 13.41 -6.86 0.62
C GLU A 119 13.71 -6.81 -0.88
N ILE A 120 14.67 -7.61 -1.31
CA ILE A 120 14.94 -7.91 -2.72
C ILE A 120 14.95 -9.42 -2.86
N GLN A 121 14.04 -9.94 -3.66
CA GLN A 121 13.97 -11.36 -4.00
C GLN A 121 14.40 -11.53 -5.46
N GLU A 122 15.61 -12.03 -5.66
CA GLU A 122 16.18 -12.24 -7.00
C GLU A 122 15.65 -13.53 -7.60
N GLY A 123 15.21 -13.45 -8.84
CA GLY A 123 14.92 -14.60 -9.72
C GLY A 123 15.99 -14.74 -10.79
N ALA A 124 15.74 -15.58 -11.79
CA ALA A 124 16.71 -15.82 -12.85
C ALA A 124 16.92 -14.62 -13.79
N VAL A 125 15.89 -13.81 -14.03
CA VAL A 125 15.89 -12.67 -14.96
C VAL A 125 15.38 -11.39 -14.28
N ASN A 126 14.39 -11.53 -13.43
CA ASN A 126 13.74 -10.43 -12.75
C ASN A 126 13.93 -10.53 -11.24
N ALA A 127 13.77 -9.41 -10.55
CA ALA A 127 13.71 -9.33 -9.11
C ALA A 127 12.38 -8.73 -8.65
N ILE A 128 11.93 -9.15 -7.48
CA ILE A 128 10.84 -8.53 -6.74
C ILE A 128 11.47 -7.66 -5.67
N VAL A 129 11.21 -6.36 -5.72
CA VAL A 129 11.69 -5.39 -4.74
C VAL A 129 10.51 -4.87 -3.94
N LYS A 130 10.61 -4.91 -2.62
CA LYS A 130 9.64 -4.31 -1.70
C LYS A 130 10.20 -3.03 -1.11
N LEU A 131 9.48 -1.94 -1.31
CA LEU A 131 9.81 -0.61 -0.83
C LEU A 131 8.77 -0.15 0.18
N GLU A 132 9.17 0.13 1.42
CA GLU A 132 8.30 0.75 2.40
C GLU A 132 8.26 2.26 2.14
N ILE A 133 7.10 2.76 1.74
CA ILE A 133 6.88 4.17 1.37
C ILE A 133 6.30 5.00 2.51
N GLU A 134 5.68 4.36 3.49
CA GLU A 134 5.22 4.91 4.76
C GLU A 134 5.14 3.78 5.79
N GLU A 135 5.00 4.09 7.07
CA GLU A 135 4.92 3.09 8.11
C GLU A 135 3.77 2.10 7.85
N GLY A 136 4.12 0.82 7.73
CA GLY A 136 3.16 -0.26 7.45
C GLY A 136 2.68 -0.35 6.00
N VAL A 137 3.08 0.57 5.10
CA VAL A 137 2.70 0.53 3.68
C VAL A 137 3.91 0.20 2.82
N THR A 138 3.86 -0.98 2.22
CA THR A 138 4.90 -1.50 1.32
C THR A 138 4.37 -1.57 -0.10
N ILE A 139 5.15 -1.03 -1.05
CA ILE A 139 4.90 -1.19 -2.48
C ILE A 139 5.89 -2.21 -3.07
N THR A 140 5.35 -3.11 -3.85
CA THR A 140 6.10 -4.18 -4.53
C THR A 140 6.32 -3.81 -5.99
N SER A 141 7.55 -3.88 -6.43
CA SER A 141 7.94 -3.71 -7.84
C SER A 141 8.53 -5.00 -8.39
N THR A 142 8.31 -5.28 -9.68
CA THR A 142 8.96 -6.35 -10.41
C THR A 142 9.77 -5.71 -11.53
N ILE A 143 11.09 -5.76 -11.41
CA ILE A 143 12.06 -5.17 -12.37
C ILE A 143 13.09 -6.20 -12.79
N SER A 144 13.90 -5.91 -13.82
CA SER A 144 15.00 -6.79 -14.21
C SER A 144 16.13 -6.82 -13.18
N LEU A 145 16.88 -7.91 -13.12
CA LEU A 145 18.10 -7.97 -12.28
C LEU A 145 19.13 -6.91 -12.67
N GLU A 146 19.20 -6.58 -13.96
CA GLU A 146 20.06 -5.52 -14.48
C GLU A 146 19.67 -4.18 -13.87
N ALA A 147 18.37 -3.83 -13.87
CA ALA A 147 17.90 -2.60 -13.25
C ALA A 147 18.21 -2.52 -11.75
N VAL A 148 18.13 -3.64 -11.01
CA VAL A 148 18.53 -3.68 -9.60
C VAL A 148 20.00 -3.26 -9.43
N LYS A 149 20.88 -3.77 -10.29
CA LYS A 149 22.33 -3.47 -10.27
C LYS A 149 22.61 -2.03 -10.69
N ASP A 150 22.01 -1.58 -11.79
CA ASP A 150 22.22 -0.23 -12.33
C ASP A 150 21.76 0.86 -11.36
N LEU A 151 20.65 0.61 -10.65
CA LEU A 151 20.14 1.51 -9.63
C LEU A 151 20.86 1.38 -8.28
N GLY A 152 21.76 0.40 -8.12
CA GLY A 152 22.48 0.14 -6.88
C GLY A 152 21.55 -0.22 -5.71
N LEU A 153 20.44 -0.92 -5.98
CA LEU A 153 19.45 -1.24 -4.97
C LEU A 153 19.97 -2.33 -4.04
N THR A 154 19.92 -2.04 -2.74
CA THR A 154 20.24 -2.97 -1.65
C THR A 154 19.22 -2.81 -0.54
N VAL A 155 19.06 -3.82 0.31
CA VAL A 155 18.19 -3.71 1.49
C VAL A 155 18.69 -2.55 2.38
N GLY A 156 17.79 -1.66 2.76
CA GLY A 156 18.09 -0.42 3.49
C GLY A 156 18.35 0.80 2.59
N ALA A 157 18.58 0.62 1.29
CA ALA A 157 18.77 1.74 0.37
C ALA A 157 17.49 2.58 0.24
N LYS A 158 17.66 3.89 0.00
CA LYS A 158 16.56 4.78 -0.37
C LYS A 158 16.28 4.64 -1.85
N ALA A 159 15.00 4.61 -2.19
CA ALA A 159 14.54 4.57 -3.57
C ALA A 159 13.21 5.32 -3.71
N VAL A 160 12.77 5.50 -4.94
CA VAL A 160 11.49 6.12 -5.27
C VAL A 160 10.67 5.13 -6.10
N ALA A 161 9.46 4.81 -5.64
CA ALA A 161 8.49 4.10 -6.44
C ALA A 161 7.75 5.07 -7.34
N ILE A 162 7.67 4.76 -8.62
CA ILE A 162 7.08 5.62 -9.66
C ILE A 162 5.97 4.85 -10.37
N VAL A 163 4.77 5.44 -10.41
CA VAL A 163 3.60 4.83 -11.05
C VAL A 163 2.84 5.88 -11.87
N LYS A 164 2.50 5.54 -13.11
CA LYS A 164 1.59 6.36 -13.92
C LYS A 164 0.19 6.36 -13.31
N SER A 165 -0.48 7.50 -13.32
CA SER A 165 -1.85 7.61 -12.82
C SER A 165 -2.84 6.70 -13.56
N THR A 166 -2.58 6.38 -14.82
CA THR A 166 -3.37 5.44 -15.64
C THR A 166 -3.16 3.97 -15.27
N SER A 167 -2.10 3.64 -14.53
CA SER A 167 -1.81 2.29 -14.04
C SER A 167 -2.37 2.04 -12.62
N VAL A 168 -2.97 3.05 -12.01
CA VAL A 168 -3.62 2.96 -10.70
C VAL A 168 -5.09 2.66 -10.91
N MET A 169 -5.52 1.50 -10.43
CA MET A 169 -6.93 1.08 -10.41
C MET A 169 -7.54 1.43 -9.07
N LEU A 170 -8.81 1.78 -9.07
CA LEU A 170 -9.61 2.02 -7.87
C LEU A 170 -10.71 0.98 -7.76
N GLY A 171 -11.13 0.69 -6.53
CA GLY A 171 -12.23 -0.20 -6.22
C GLY A 171 -12.96 0.22 -4.97
N GLU A 172 -14.13 -0.38 -4.76
CA GLU A 172 -14.88 -0.25 -3.51
C GLU A 172 -14.22 -1.07 -2.40
N GLU A 173 -14.45 -0.65 -1.16
CA GLU A 173 -14.07 -1.39 0.04
C GLU A 173 -15.04 -2.54 0.31
#